data_fa8d1bde2fefc28d166adfd1133b9a8a
#
_entry.id   fa8d1bde2fefc28d166adfd1133b9a8a
#
_cell.length_a   1.000
_cell.length_b   1.000
_cell.length_c   1.000
_cell.angle_alpha   90.00
_cell.angle_beta   90.00
_cell.angle_gamma   90.00
#
_symmetry.space_group_name_H-M   'P 1'
#
loop_
_entity.id
_entity.type
_entity.pdbx_description
1 polymer ?
#
loop_
_entity_poly.entity_id
_entity_poly.type
_entity_poly.pdbx_seq_one_letter_code
_entity_poly.pdbx_strand_id
1 'polypeptide(L)'
;MRGKFITVEGSDGSGKTTFINFLTQYLKDKGYKVITTREPGGTEFSEKVRELLFDKTYEIDAKTESLLFCVSRRDHIIKKIIPYVEDGYIVICDRFVDSSIAYQSYGRGLSKQDIIDINKYATDGLEPDLTLYFKVDVEVGLSRTKGRDENNRMDQEDLSFYKSVKHGYDELSEEYSNRIKVVDANQTYENVEKDALEIVEGFLNNEL
;
A
#
# COMPACT_ATOMS: atom_id res chain seq x y z
N MET A 1 -2.49 21.67 -13.48
CA MET A 1 -2.77 21.43 -12.04
C MET A 1 -1.92 20.23 -11.61
N ARG A 2 -1.38 20.22 -10.39
CA ARG A 2 -0.71 19.04 -9.82
C ARG A 2 -1.72 17.88 -9.76
N GLY A 3 -1.29 16.69 -10.11
CA GLY A 3 -2.10 15.48 -9.98
C GLY A 3 -2.33 15.09 -8.53
N LYS A 4 -2.82 13.88 -8.33
CA LYS A 4 -3.10 13.31 -7.00
C LYS A 4 -2.29 12.04 -6.78
N PHE A 5 -1.88 11.81 -5.53
CA PHE A 5 -1.23 10.58 -5.10
C PHE A 5 -2.15 9.80 -4.17
N ILE A 6 -2.66 8.66 -4.64
CA ILE A 6 -3.61 7.79 -3.91
C ILE A 6 -2.90 6.47 -3.62
N THR A 7 -2.96 6.00 -2.37
CA THR A 7 -2.46 4.69 -1.99
C THR A 7 -3.61 3.74 -1.63
N VAL A 8 -3.41 2.46 -1.88
CA VAL A 8 -4.34 1.40 -1.50
C VAL A 8 -3.60 0.43 -0.59
N GLU A 9 -4.08 0.31 0.64
CA GLU A 9 -3.43 -0.41 1.72
C GLU A 9 -4.31 -1.55 2.26
N GLY A 10 -3.71 -2.48 2.97
CA GLY A 10 -4.40 -3.60 3.61
C GLY A 10 -3.67 -4.93 3.40
N SER A 11 -4.09 -5.96 4.13
CA SER A 11 -3.49 -7.30 4.09
C SER A 11 -3.69 -7.98 2.72
N ASP A 12 -2.97 -9.07 2.48
CA ASP A 12 -3.16 -9.85 1.27
C ASP A 12 -4.55 -10.52 1.27
N GLY A 13 -5.12 -10.69 0.09
CA GLY A 13 -6.50 -11.19 -0.07
C GLY A 13 -7.60 -10.17 0.24
N SER A 14 -7.28 -8.90 0.55
CA SER A 14 -8.29 -7.86 0.79
C SER A 14 -8.97 -7.32 -0.48
N GLY A 15 -8.50 -7.69 -1.69
CA GLY A 15 -9.10 -7.27 -2.97
C GLY A 15 -8.49 -6.01 -3.60
N LYS A 16 -7.41 -5.45 -3.02
CA LYS A 16 -6.73 -4.23 -3.52
C LYS A 16 -6.47 -4.23 -5.02
N THR A 17 -5.78 -5.26 -5.51
CA THR A 17 -5.35 -5.33 -6.92
C THR A 17 -6.55 -5.30 -7.88
N THR A 18 -7.64 -6.01 -7.53
CA THR A 18 -8.87 -6.02 -8.32
C THR A 18 -9.49 -4.62 -8.38
N PHE A 19 -9.58 -3.95 -7.22
CA PHE A 19 -10.10 -2.58 -7.15
C PHE A 19 -9.20 -1.58 -7.87
N ILE A 20 -7.88 -1.67 -7.75
CA ILE A 20 -6.94 -0.78 -8.45
C ILE A 20 -7.14 -0.87 -9.97
N ASN A 21 -7.31 -2.07 -10.51
CA ASN A 21 -7.56 -2.27 -11.94
C ASN A 21 -8.89 -1.64 -12.37
N PHE A 22 -9.95 -1.88 -11.60
CA PHE A 22 -11.26 -1.25 -11.83
C PHE A 22 -11.18 0.27 -11.76
N LEU A 23 -10.64 0.83 -10.67
CA LEU A 23 -10.52 2.28 -10.46
C LEU A 23 -9.71 2.94 -11.58
N THR A 24 -8.65 2.28 -12.04
CA THR A 24 -7.81 2.79 -13.14
C THR A 24 -8.60 2.95 -14.42
N GLN A 25 -9.39 1.95 -14.78
CA GLN A 25 -10.23 2.01 -15.98
C GLN A 25 -11.33 3.06 -15.82
N TYR A 26 -12.00 3.06 -14.69
CA TYR A 26 -13.06 4.02 -14.38
C TYR A 26 -12.58 5.47 -14.50
N LEU A 27 -11.44 5.80 -13.90
CA LEU A 27 -10.91 7.17 -13.96
C LEU A 27 -10.44 7.57 -15.36
N LYS A 28 -9.87 6.62 -16.12
CA LYS A 28 -9.52 6.85 -17.54
C LYS A 28 -10.76 7.14 -18.39
N ASP A 29 -11.84 6.41 -18.18
CA ASP A 29 -13.10 6.63 -18.90
C ASP A 29 -13.75 7.97 -18.56
N LYS A 30 -13.46 8.51 -17.36
CA LYS A 30 -13.80 9.88 -16.95
C LYS A 30 -12.84 10.95 -17.50
N GLY A 31 -11.81 10.56 -18.24
CA GLY A 31 -10.86 11.48 -18.89
C GLY A 31 -9.66 11.89 -18.02
N TYR A 32 -9.45 11.28 -16.87
CA TYR A 32 -8.27 11.53 -16.05
C TYR A 32 -7.02 10.87 -16.66
N LYS A 33 -5.87 11.52 -16.50
CA LYS A 33 -4.56 10.88 -16.69
C LYS A 33 -4.28 9.99 -15.48
N VAL A 34 -4.12 8.68 -15.66
CA VAL A 34 -3.93 7.74 -14.55
C VAL A 34 -2.77 6.80 -14.83
N ILE A 35 -1.92 6.58 -13.83
CA ILE A 35 -0.98 5.47 -13.80
C ILE A 35 -1.16 4.66 -12.52
N THR A 36 -0.81 3.37 -12.61
CA THR A 36 -0.71 2.48 -11.46
C THR A 36 0.73 2.10 -11.20
N THR A 37 1.04 1.87 -9.94
CA THR A 37 2.33 1.39 -9.50
C THR A 37 2.17 0.59 -8.20
N ARG A 38 3.26 0.02 -7.68
CA ARG A 38 3.25 -0.73 -6.43
C ARG A 38 4.56 -0.63 -5.69
N GLU A 39 4.54 -0.90 -4.39
CA GLU A 39 5.73 -1.07 -3.58
C GLU A 39 5.77 -2.45 -2.87
N PRO A 40 6.98 -2.98 -2.66
CA PRO A 40 8.22 -2.54 -3.27
C PRO A 40 8.23 -2.81 -4.77
N GLY A 41 8.91 -1.95 -5.55
CA GLY A 41 9.00 -2.05 -7.00
C GLY A 41 8.60 -0.76 -7.72
N GLY A 42 8.15 -0.89 -8.96
CA GLY A 42 7.64 0.22 -9.78
C GLY A 42 8.68 0.91 -10.66
N THR A 43 9.98 0.68 -10.46
CA THR A 43 11.09 1.08 -11.32
C THR A 43 12.05 -0.10 -11.51
N GLU A 44 12.90 -0.06 -12.52
CA GLU A 44 13.85 -1.14 -12.78
C GLU A 44 14.74 -1.44 -11.55
N PHE A 45 15.27 -0.41 -10.90
CA PHE A 45 16.08 -0.58 -9.70
C PHE A 45 15.26 -1.12 -8.52
N SER A 46 14.08 -0.56 -8.29
CA SER A 46 13.19 -0.98 -7.19
C SER A 46 12.70 -2.43 -7.36
N GLU A 47 12.52 -2.91 -8.61
CA GLU A 47 12.20 -4.32 -8.87
C GLU A 47 13.38 -5.24 -8.49
N LYS A 48 14.64 -4.81 -8.69
CA LYS A 48 15.81 -5.58 -8.21
C LYS A 48 15.88 -5.65 -6.69
N VAL A 49 15.53 -4.55 -6.01
CA VAL A 49 15.43 -4.56 -4.54
C VAL A 49 14.28 -5.47 -4.08
N ARG A 50 13.15 -5.49 -4.81
CA ARG A 50 12.04 -6.42 -4.56
C ARG A 50 12.46 -7.88 -4.70
N GLU A 51 13.23 -8.22 -5.74
CA GLU A 51 13.77 -9.56 -5.91
C GLU A 51 14.56 -10.00 -4.66
N LEU A 52 15.47 -9.13 -4.15
CA LEU A 52 16.23 -9.40 -2.92
C LEU A 52 15.34 -9.54 -1.68
N LEU A 53 14.33 -8.67 -1.52
CA LEU A 53 13.41 -8.69 -0.38
C LEU A 53 12.62 -10.00 -0.26
N PHE A 54 12.24 -10.59 -1.40
CA PHE A 54 11.37 -11.76 -1.44
C PHE A 54 12.11 -13.08 -1.72
N ASP A 55 13.41 -13.01 -1.99
CA ASP A 55 14.24 -14.21 -2.17
C ASP A 55 14.37 -14.98 -0.84
N LYS A 56 13.96 -16.24 -0.86
CA LYS A 56 14.00 -17.14 0.30
C LYS A 56 15.40 -17.66 0.65
N THR A 57 16.37 -17.47 -0.25
CA THR A 57 17.74 -17.90 -0.03
C THR A 57 18.51 -17.01 0.94
N TYR A 58 18.00 -15.79 1.19
CA TYR A 58 18.60 -14.84 2.12
C TYR A 58 17.84 -14.79 3.44
N GLU A 59 18.57 -14.94 4.52
CA GLU A 59 18.11 -14.59 5.86
C GLU A 59 18.45 -13.12 6.10
N ILE A 60 17.43 -12.27 6.16
CA ILE A 60 17.58 -10.83 6.46
C ILE A 60 16.80 -10.50 7.73
N ASP A 61 17.43 -9.75 8.62
CA ASP A 61 16.79 -9.28 9.84
C ASP A 61 15.77 -8.16 9.56
N ALA A 62 14.90 -7.88 10.53
CA ALA A 62 13.83 -6.91 10.37
C ALA A 62 14.32 -5.47 10.04
N LYS A 63 15.49 -5.06 10.55
CA LYS A 63 16.05 -3.74 10.23
C LYS A 63 16.56 -3.68 8.80
N THR A 64 17.29 -4.71 8.36
CA THR A 64 17.74 -4.83 6.96
C THR A 64 16.55 -4.85 6.01
N GLU A 65 15.48 -5.59 6.33
CA GLU A 65 14.23 -5.59 5.58
C GLU A 65 13.66 -4.17 5.46
N SER A 66 13.56 -3.44 6.57
CA SER A 66 13.02 -2.08 6.59
C SER A 66 13.84 -1.10 5.74
N LEU A 67 15.16 -1.19 5.81
CA LEU A 67 16.07 -0.36 5.01
C LEU A 67 15.95 -0.64 3.53
N LEU A 68 15.80 -1.91 3.12
CA LEU A 68 15.59 -2.28 1.72
C LEU A 68 14.24 -1.74 1.19
N PHE A 69 13.17 -1.77 1.99
CA PHE A 69 11.92 -1.11 1.61
C PHE A 69 12.12 0.40 1.40
N CYS A 70 12.87 1.08 2.27
CA CYS A 70 13.17 2.51 2.12
C CYS A 70 14.01 2.81 0.87
N VAL A 71 15.00 1.97 0.55
CA VAL A 71 15.83 2.10 -0.67
C VAL A 71 14.96 1.97 -1.93
N SER A 72 14.11 0.93 -1.99
CA SER A 72 13.16 0.75 -3.10
C SER A 72 12.21 1.94 -3.23
N ARG A 73 11.62 2.37 -2.13
CA ARG A 73 10.71 3.52 -2.07
C ARG A 73 11.33 4.81 -2.55
N ARG A 74 12.56 5.12 -2.14
CA ARG A 74 13.27 6.33 -2.55
C ARG A 74 13.41 6.42 -4.06
N ASP A 75 13.90 5.37 -4.70
CA ASP A 75 14.05 5.33 -6.16
C ASP A 75 12.70 5.44 -6.88
N HIS A 76 11.70 4.75 -6.37
CA HIS A 76 10.34 4.76 -6.91
C HIS A 76 9.70 6.17 -6.86
N ILE A 77 9.83 6.87 -5.74
CA ILE A 77 9.30 8.23 -5.56
C ILE A 77 9.92 9.18 -6.57
N ILE A 78 11.26 9.20 -6.64
CA ILE A 78 11.98 10.18 -7.48
C ILE A 78 11.79 9.92 -8.97
N LYS A 79 11.76 8.64 -9.38
CA LYS A 79 11.69 8.30 -10.81
C LYS A 79 10.27 8.13 -11.34
N LYS A 80 9.30 7.93 -10.47
CA LYS A 80 7.94 7.64 -10.92
C LYS A 80 6.87 8.48 -10.23
N ILE A 81 6.73 8.40 -8.91
CA ILE A 81 5.59 9.05 -8.24
C ILE A 81 5.61 10.57 -8.48
N ILE A 82 6.69 11.25 -8.07
CA ILE A 82 6.79 12.71 -8.18
C ILE A 82 6.62 13.19 -9.63
N PRO A 83 7.38 12.67 -10.65
CA PRO A 83 7.26 13.15 -12.02
C PRO A 83 5.82 13.05 -12.58
N TYR A 84 5.12 11.96 -12.30
CA TYR A 84 3.77 11.79 -12.80
C TYR A 84 2.75 12.68 -12.07
N VAL A 85 2.88 12.85 -10.75
CA VAL A 85 2.05 13.78 -10.00
C VAL A 85 2.26 15.22 -10.47
N GLU A 86 3.51 15.63 -10.75
CA GLU A 86 3.83 16.96 -11.28
C GLU A 86 3.24 17.16 -12.69
N ASP A 87 3.21 16.11 -13.54
CA ASP A 87 2.58 16.14 -14.89
C ASP A 87 1.05 15.99 -14.85
N GLY A 88 0.43 16.07 -13.67
CA GLY A 88 -1.03 16.10 -13.50
C GLY A 88 -1.72 14.74 -13.55
N TYR A 89 -0.99 13.63 -13.35
CA TYR A 89 -1.59 12.31 -13.26
C TYR A 89 -2.17 12.03 -11.87
N ILE A 90 -3.20 11.22 -11.84
CA ILE A 90 -3.57 10.47 -10.64
C ILE A 90 -2.66 9.23 -10.59
N VAL A 91 -1.79 9.19 -9.59
CA VAL A 91 -0.91 8.04 -9.33
C VAL A 91 -1.57 7.17 -8.28
N ILE A 92 -1.92 5.92 -8.64
CA ILE A 92 -2.48 4.93 -7.72
C ILE A 92 -1.37 3.92 -7.38
N CYS A 93 -1.03 3.82 -6.09
CA CYS A 93 0.03 2.93 -5.61
C CYS A 93 -0.53 1.83 -4.71
N ASP A 94 -0.27 0.57 -5.06
CA ASP A 94 -0.52 -0.58 -4.19
C ASP A 94 0.59 -0.62 -3.13
N ARG A 95 0.26 -0.26 -1.88
CA ARG A 95 1.12 -0.11 -0.72
C ARG A 95 2.07 1.11 -0.79
N PHE A 96 2.37 1.66 0.38
CA PHE A 96 3.33 2.75 0.59
C PHE A 96 3.84 2.72 2.04
N VAL A 97 4.06 3.88 2.66
CA VAL A 97 4.62 4.02 4.02
C VAL A 97 3.77 3.32 5.08
N ASP A 98 2.44 3.38 4.97
CA ASP A 98 1.54 2.76 5.94
C ASP A 98 1.74 1.24 6.02
N SER A 99 2.04 0.59 4.88
CA SER A 99 2.49 -0.82 4.86
C SER A 99 3.77 -1.03 5.68
N SER A 100 4.78 -0.15 5.56
CA SER A 100 6.01 -0.32 6.33
C SER A 100 5.76 -0.16 7.83
N ILE A 101 4.91 0.75 8.25
CA ILE A 101 4.57 0.90 9.66
C ILE A 101 3.82 -0.35 10.14
N ALA A 102 2.80 -0.81 9.41
CA ALA A 102 2.04 -1.99 9.81
C ALA A 102 2.89 -3.27 9.86
N TYR A 103 3.70 -3.52 8.84
CA TYR A 103 4.47 -4.76 8.72
C TYR A 103 5.75 -4.74 9.55
N GLN A 104 6.61 -3.71 9.43
CA GLN A 104 7.91 -3.67 10.10
C GLN A 104 7.80 -3.26 11.58
N SER A 105 6.84 -2.39 11.93
CA SER A 105 6.66 -2.02 13.33
C SER A 105 5.78 -3.04 14.07
N TYR A 106 4.51 -3.19 13.69
CA TYR A 106 3.60 -4.06 14.41
C TYR A 106 3.85 -5.55 14.13
N GLY A 107 4.13 -5.91 12.88
CA GLY A 107 4.43 -7.29 12.49
C GLY A 107 5.80 -7.77 12.97
N ARG A 108 6.88 -7.02 12.69
CA ARG A 108 8.25 -7.36 13.05
C ARG A 108 8.68 -6.90 14.44
N GLY A 109 7.88 -6.06 15.12
CA GLY A 109 8.17 -5.56 16.46
C GLY A 109 9.26 -4.47 16.52
N LEU A 110 9.54 -3.78 15.40
CA LEU A 110 10.45 -2.64 15.41
C LEU A 110 9.75 -1.41 16.00
N SER A 111 10.55 -0.45 16.51
CA SER A 111 10.03 0.82 17.02
C SER A 111 9.24 1.55 15.93
N LYS A 112 7.97 1.89 16.23
CA LYS A 112 7.11 2.66 15.31
C LYS A 112 7.77 3.98 14.92
N GLN A 113 8.39 4.67 15.90
CA GLN A 113 9.06 5.94 15.64
C GLN A 113 10.26 5.78 14.71
N ASP A 114 11.08 4.73 14.86
CA ASP A 114 12.22 4.48 13.99
C ASP A 114 11.75 4.23 12.55
N ILE A 115 10.67 3.45 12.37
CA ILE A 115 10.08 3.19 11.04
C ILE A 115 9.52 4.48 10.43
N ILE A 116 8.87 5.32 11.20
CA ILE A 116 8.40 6.64 10.73
C ILE A 116 9.59 7.50 10.29
N ASP A 117 10.64 7.60 11.10
CA ASP A 117 11.79 8.48 10.85
C ASP A 117 12.58 8.05 9.59
N ILE A 118 12.87 6.76 9.42
CA ILE A 118 13.58 6.30 8.22
C ILE A 118 12.73 6.46 6.95
N ASN A 119 11.40 6.28 7.06
CA ASN A 119 10.51 6.51 5.93
C ASN A 119 10.38 8.01 5.62
N LYS A 120 10.27 8.87 6.61
CA LYS A 120 10.28 10.33 6.42
C LYS A 120 11.54 10.80 5.72
N TYR A 121 12.70 10.25 6.10
CA TYR A 121 13.96 10.51 5.40
C TYR A 121 13.92 10.02 3.94
N ALA A 122 13.45 8.80 3.70
CA ALA A 122 13.40 8.22 2.36
C ALA A 122 12.43 8.95 1.42
N THR A 123 11.32 9.49 1.96
CA THR A 123 10.26 10.13 1.18
C THR A 123 10.39 11.64 1.04
N ASP A 124 11.34 12.29 1.75
CA ASP A 124 11.37 13.75 1.96
C ASP A 124 10.02 14.28 2.51
N GLY A 125 9.31 13.45 3.28
CA GLY A 125 8.02 13.77 3.85
C GLY A 125 6.84 13.73 2.84
N LEU A 126 7.02 13.11 1.66
CA LEU A 126 5.91 12.88 0.75
C LEU A 126 4.87 11.97 1.40
N GLU A 127 3.64 12.45 1.46
CA GLU A 127 2.47 11.71 1.93
C GLU A 127 1.45 11.54 0.80
N PRO A 128 0.64 10.48 0.81
CA PRO A 128 -0.51 10.35 -0.09
C PRO A 128 -1.55 11.43 0.19
N ASP A 129 -2.19 11.92 -0.86
CA ASP A 129 -3.35 12.80 -0.73
C ASP A 129 -4.58 12.04 -0.19
N LEU A 130 -4.69 10.73 -0.49
CA LEU A 130 -5.72 9.81 0.01
C LEU A 130 -5.12 8.42 0.17
N THR A 131 -5.45 7.72 1.25
CA THR A 131 -5.18 6.29 1.43
C THR A 131 -6.49 5.54 1.61
N LEU A 132 -6.72 4.49 0.83
CA LEU A 132 -7.82 3.55 1.01
C LEU A 132 -7.30 2.33 1.78
N TYR A 133 -7.74 2.15 3.00
CA TYR A 133 -7.43 0.96 3.79
C TYR A 133 -8.51 -0.11 3.61
N PHE A 134 -8.21 -1.17 2.88
CA PHE A 134 -9.07 -2.33 2.68
C PHE A 134 -8.98 -3.26 3.88
N LYS A 135 -9.84 -3.00 4.86
CA LYS A 135 -9.90 -3.75 6.11
C LYS A 135 -10.59 -5.09 5.91
N VAL A 136 -9.84 -6.17 6.05
CA VAL A 136 -10.34 -7.55 5.95
C VAL A 136 -9.95 -8.34 7.21
N ASP A 137 -10.78 -9.28 7.61
CA ASP A 137 -10.43 -10.22 8.66
C ASP A 137 -9.30 -11.13 8.18
N VAL A 138 -8.33 -11.38 9.06
CA VAL A 138 -7.09 -12.08 8.69
C VAL A 138 -7.38 -13.45 8.11
N GLU A 139 -8.28 -14.21 8.74
CA GLU A 139 -8.67 -15.53 8.30
C GLU A 139 -9.36 -15.52 6.92
N VAL A 140 -10.16 -14.48 6.65
CA VAL A 140 -10.82 -14.27 5.36
C VAL A 140 -9.77 -13.91 4.29
N GLY A 141 -8.87 -12.98 4.56
CA GLY A 141 -7.79 -12.60 3.65
C GLY A 141 -6.92 -13.79 3.27
N LEU A 142 -6.41 -14.51 4.27
CA LEU A 142 -5.57 -15.70 4.06
C LEU A 142 -6.31 -16.82 3.30
N SER A 143 -7.62 -16.99 3.50
CA SER A 143 -8.40 -17.98 2.75
C SER A 143 -8.45 -17.65 1.25
N ARG A 144 -8.52 -16.36 0.89
CA ARG A 144 -8.58 -15.87 -0.50
C ARG A 144 -7.22 -15.97 -1.22
N THR A 145 -6.11 -16.07 -0.47
CA THR A 145 -4.76 -16.22 -1.05
C THR A 145 -4.31 -17.68 -1.18
N LYS A 146 -5.03 -18.62 -0.57
CA LYS A 146 -4.73 -20.05 -0.69
C LYS A 146 -4.79 -20.49 -2.16
N GLY A 147 -3.66 -21.08 -2.63
CA GLY A 147 -3.54 -21.59 -4.01
C GLY A 147 -2.94 -20.62 -5.02
N ARG A 148 -2.42 -19.46 -4.58
CA ARG A 148 -1.55 -18.64 -5.43
C ARG A 148 -0.17 -19.26 -5.48
N ASP A 149 0.41 -19.34 -6.69
CA ASP A 149 1.76 -19.89 -6.93
C ASP A 149 2.89 -19.00 -6.38
N GLU A 150 2.60 -17.77 -6.01
CA GLU A 150 3.57 -16.83 -5.41
C GLU A 150 3.75 -17.17 -3.93
N ASN A 151 4.67 -18.07 -3.67
CA ASN A 151 5.14 -18.39 -2.32
C ASN A 151 6.47 -17.64 -2.08
N ASN A 152 6.40 -16.45 -1.54
CA ASN A 152 7.54 -15.60 -1.18
C ASN A 152 7.86 -15.69 0.32
N ARG A 153 8.93 -15.01 0.77
CA ARG A 153 9.37 -15.03 2.16
C ARG A 153 8.29 -14.53 3.14
N MET A 154 7.48 -13.55 2.74
CA MET A 154 6.43 -12.98 3.59
C MET A 154 5.24 -13.93 3.76
N ASP A 155 4.99 -14.82 2.80
CA ASP A 155 3.89 -15.80 2.87
C ASP A 155 4.14 -16.91 3.91
N GLN A 156 5.34 -16.94 4.51
CA GLN A 156 5.72 -17.93 5.53
C GLN A 156 5.39 -17.49 6.96
N GLU A 157 4.88 -16.25 7.12
CA GLU A 157 4.53 -15.70 8.42
C GLU A 157 3.29 -16.37 9.01
N ASP A 158 3.25 -16.41 10.32
CA ASP A 158 2.15 -17.04 11.05
C ASP A 158 0.90 -16.11 11.19
N LEU A 159 -0.19 -16.68 11.66
CA LEU A 159 -1.45 -15.95 11.88
C LEU A 159 -1.29 -14.78 12.86
N SER A 160 -0.40 -14.91 13.85
CA SER A 160 -0.19 -13.87 14.86
C SER A 160 0.47 -12.65 14.26
N PHE A 161 1.40 -12.84 13.32
CA PHE A 161 2.02 -11.77 12.54
C PHE A 161 0.96 -10.96 11.78
N TYR A 162 0.10 -11.63 11.03
CA TYR A 162 -0.95 -10.93 10.26
C TYR A 162 -1.99 -10.23 11.14
N LYS A 163 -2.28 -10.77 12.34
CA LYS A 163 -3.12 -10.09 13.33
C LYS A 163 -2.46 -8.81 13.85
N SER A 164 -1.15 -8.84 14.09
CA SER A 164 -0.39 -7.65 14.48
C SER A 164 -0.36 -6.60 13.35
N VAL A 165 -0.15 -7.03 12.10
CA VAL A 165 -0.20 -6.14 10.94
C VAL A 165 -1.57 -5.47 10.79
N LYS A 166 -2.66 -6.27 10.91
CA LYS A 166 -4.03 -5.73 10.86
C LYS A 166 -4.26 -4.69 11.97
N HIS A 167 -3.83 -5.00 13.20
CA HIS A 167 -3.90 -4.06 14.31
C HIS A 167 -3.15 -2.76 14.02
N GLY A 168 -1.95 -2.86 13.43
CA GLY A 168 -1.19 -1.69 12.99
C GLY A 168 -1.94 -0.81 11.98
N TYR A 169 -2.58 -1.40 11.00
CA TYR A 169 -3.41 -0.65 10.06
C TYR A 169 -4.65 -0.04 10.73
N ASP A 170 -5.28 -0.74 11.66
CA ASP A 170 -6.44 -0.23 12.40
C ASP A 170 -6.05 1.02 13.19
N GLU A 171 -4.93 0.99 13.94
CA GLU A 171 -4.42 2.18 14.67
C GLU A 171 -4.05 3.33 13.72
N LEU A 172 -3.38 3.03 12.59
CA LEU A 172 -3.03 4.05 11.61
C LEU A 172 -4.27 4.73 11.01
N SER A 173 -5.34 3.96 10.78
CA SER A 173 -6.58 4.52 10.24
C SER A 173 -7.30 5.45 11.21
N GLU A 174 -7.13 5.24 12.51
CA GLU A 174 -7.64 6.16 13.54
C GLU A 174 -6.74 7.40 13.68
N GLU A 175 -5.41 7.20 13.76
CA GLU A 175 -4.43 8.27 13.94
C GLU A 175 -4.39 9.24 12.75
N TYR A 176 -4.51 8.72 11.52
CA TYR A 176 -4.47 9.50 10.27
C TYR A 176 -5.82 9.53 9.55
N SER A 177 -6.93 9.60 10.29
CA SER A 177 -8.30 9.53 9.76
C SER A 177 -8.66 10.64 8.75
N ASN A 178 -7.92 11.76 8.76
CA ASN A 178 -8.01 12.80 7.75
C ASN A 178 -7.62 12.31 6.35
N ARG A 179 -6.63 11.43 6.25
CA ARG A 179 -6.04 10.92 5.01
C ARG A 179 -6.43 9.46 4.72
N ILE A 180 -6.53 8.61 5.77
CA ILE A 180 -6.83 7.18 5.63
C ILE A 180 -8.34 6.97 5.75
N LYS A 181 -8.95 6.42 4.71
CA LYS A 181 -10.36 6.06 4.68
C LYS A 181 -10.49 4.54 4.66
N VAL A 182 -11.28 4.03 5.60
CA VAL A 182 -11.48 2.57 5.76
C VAL A 182 -12.56 2.08 4.81
N VAL A 183 -12.25 1.00 4.10
CA VAL A 183 -13.19 0.24 3.27
C VAL A 183 -13.35 -1.15 3.90
N ASP A 184 -14.56 -1.54 4.28
CA ASP A 184 -14.82 -2.90 4.80
C ASP A 184 -14.74 -3.92 3.66
N ALA A 185 -13.62 -4.66 3.62
CA ALA A 185 -13.36 -5.67 2.61
C ALA A 185 -13.85 -7.08 2.99
N ASN A 186 -14.64 -7.23 4.06
CA ASN A 186 -15.33 -8.48 4.41
C ASN A 186 -16.63 -8.67 3.61
N GLN A 187 -17.10 -7.63 2.97
CA GLN A 187 -18.32 -7.63 2.14
C GLN A 187 -18.11 -8.36 0.80
N THR A 188 -19.18 -8.39 -0.03
CA THR A 188 -19.07 -8.82 -1.43
C THR A 188 -18.22 -7.82 -2.21
N TYR A 189 -17.59 -8.28 -3.29
CA TYR A 189 -16.71 -7.42 -4.09
C TYR A 189 -17.45 -6.18 -4.63
N GLU A 190 -18.69 -6.34 -5.06
CA GLU A 190 -19.52 -5.26 -5.60
C GLU A 190 -19.77 -4.15 -4.56
N ASN A 191 -19.99 -4.52 -3.30
CA ASN A 191 -20.15 -3.55 -2.21
C ASN A 191 -18.83 -2.86 -1.87
N VAL A 192 -17.73 -3.62 -1.80
CA VAL A 192 -16.39 -3.07 -1.58
C VAL A 192 -16.01 -2.06 -2.67
N GLU A 193 -16.28 -2.42 -3.93
CA GLU A 193 -16.03 -1.56 -5.09
C GLU A 193 -16.83 -0.25 -5.01
N LYS A 194 -18.13 -0.36 -4.69
CA LYS A 194 -19.01 0.79 -4.53
C LYS A 194 -18.54 1.72 -3.42
N ASP A 195 -18.32 1.18 -2.22
CA ASP A 195 -17.92 1.98 -1.05
C ASP A 195 -16.57 2.69 -1.30
N ALA A 196 -15.60 1.96 -1.87
CA ALA A 196 -14.29 2.53 -2.18
C ALA A 196 -14.37 3.60 -3.30
N LEU A 197 -15.24 3.40 -4.29
CA LEU A 197 -15.45 4.35 -5.37
C LEU A 197 -16.09 5.64 -4.86
N GLU A 198 -17.11 5.56 -3.99
CA GLU A 198 -17.75 6.73 -3.37
C GLU A 198 -16.73 7.60 -2.62
N ILE A 199 -15.78 6.97 -1.90
CA ILE A 199 -14.69 7.69 -1.22
C ILE A 199 -13.80 8.43 -2.24
N VAL A 200 -13.40 7.75 -3.32
CA VAL A 200 -12.53 8.37 -4.33
C VAL A 200 -13.24 9.51 -5.05
N GLU A 201 -14.50 9.34 -5.42
CA GLU A 201 -15.29 10.42 -6.07
C GLU A 201 -15.46 11.62 -5.15
N GLY A 202 -15.82 11.41 -3.88
CA GLY A 202 -15.92 12.47 -2.89
C GLY A 202 -14.59 13.21 -2.71
N PHE A 203 -13.47 12.48 -2.64
CA PHE A 203 -12.14 13.09 -2.58
C PHE A 203 -11.80 13.92 -3.83
N LEU A 204 -12.07 13.43 -5.02
CA LEU A 204 -11.77 14.14 -6.27
C LEU A 204 -12.67 15.37 -6.47
N ASN A 205 -13.89 15.36 -5.94
CA ASN A 205 -14.82 16.47 -5.96
C ASN A 205 -14.57 17.50 -4.82
N ASN A 206 -13.57 17.30 -3.96
CA ASN A 206 -13.28 18.07 -2.74
C ASN A 206 -14.43 18.07 -1.71
N GLU A 207 -15.11 16.94 -1.56
CA GLU A 207 -16.22 16.73 -0.63
C GLU A 207 -15.74 16.01 0.66
N LEU A 208 -14.47 15.66 0.77
CA LEU A 208 -13.81 14.97 1.91
C LEU A 208 -12.72 15.82 2.53
#